data_9c46a89276c328e556ef89192c3a0733
#
_entry.id   9c46a89276c328e556ef89192c3a0733
#
_cell.length_a   1.000
_cell.length_b   1.000
_cell.length_c   1.000
_cell.angle_alpha   90.00
_cell.angle_beta   90.00
_cell.angle_gamma   90.00
#
_symmetry.space_group_name_H-M   'P 1'
#
loop_
_entity.id
_entity.type
_entity.pdbx_description
1 polymer ?
#
loop_
_entity_poly.entity_id
_entity_poly.type
_entity_poly.pdbx_seq_one_letter_code
_entity_poly.pdbx_strand_id
1 'polypeptide(L)'
;MAKKERTKKLSSNGKKVLVLCCMVALLVVTGVLNFVLNAQIKDKDDNLVNGGTPSDGTAVETFFSSHRSNRETARAEEFSYLDAIISSESTSESVKASAQDKQVELLTFIEKELVLESLIKAKGFEDAVVTMSTNNLNVIVKQAELTKEEVAQILGTILQETDYVAGQVYVVPYTA
;
A
#
# COMPACT_ATOMS: atom_id res chain seq x y z
N MET A 1 -42.73 -18.86 48.62
CA MET A 1 -41.91 -20.06 48.35
C MET A 1 -40.67 -19.62 47.58
N ALA A 2 -39.53 -19.48 48.26
CA ALA A 2 -38.29 -19.01 47.65
C ALA A 2 -37.49 -20.22 47.17
N LYS A 3 -37.21 -20.30 45.87
CA LYS A 3 -36.45 -21.37 45.26
C LYS A 3 -34.96 -21.07 45.42
N LYS A 4 -34.31 -21.79 46.31
CA LYS A 4 -32.89 -21.67 46.66
C LYS A 4 -32.04 -22.24 45.54
N GLU A 5 -31.39 -21.40 44.74
CA GLU A 5 -30.42 -21.84 43.73
C GLU A 5 -29.14 -22.37 44.42
N ARG A 6 -28.88 -23.67 44.23
CA ARG A 6 -27.65 -24.32 44.68
C ARG A 6 -26.53 -24.03 43.70
N THR A 7 -25.67 -23.09 44.01
CA THR A 7 -24.39 -22.95 43.31
C THR A 7 -23.49 -24.15 43.63
N LYS A 8 -23.32 -25.07 42.66
CA LYS A 8 -22.37 -26.17 42.73
C LYS A 8 -20.94 -25.60 42.70
N LYS A 9 -20.26 -25.66 43.83
CA LYS A 9 -18.84 -25.33 44.01
C LYS A 9 -18.01 -26.34 43.19
N LEU A 10 -17.48 -25.91 42.00
CA LEU A 10 -16.66 -26.77 41.17
C LEU A 10 -15.38 -27.16 41.92
N SER A 11 -15.05 -28.46 41.93
CA SER A 11 -13.81 -29.05 42.45
C SER A 11 -12.61 -28.42 41.74
N SER A 12 -11.46 -28.38 42.41
CA SER A 12 -10.17 -27.82 41.87
C SER A 12 -9.82 -28.38 40.48
N ASN A 13 -10.13 -29.65 40.23
CA ASN A 13 -9.92 -30.28 38.92
C ASN A 13 -10.96 -29.83 37.87
N GLY A 14 -12.21 -29.54 38.29
CA GLY A 14 -13.25 -28.98 37.41
C GLY A 14 -12.90 -27.57 36.90
N LYS A 15 -12.21 -26.75 37.70
CA LYS A 15 -11.73 -25.43 37.28
C LYS A 15 -10.65 -25.53 36.23
N LYS A 16 -9.71 -26.48 36.33
CA LYS A 16 -8.66 -26.73 35.34
C LYS A 16 -9.23 -27.21 34.01
N VAL A 17 -10.20 -28.10 34.06
CA VAL A 17 -10.92 -28.60 32.87
C VAL A 17 -11.73 -27.47 32.21
N LEU A 18 -12.38 -26.61 32.99
CA LEU A 18 -13.13 -25.46 32.47
C LEU A 18 -12.19 -24.47 31.74
N VAL A 19 -11.04 -24.16 32.32
CA VAL A 19 -10.04 -23.29 31.68
C VAL A 19 -9.52 -23.89 30.38
N LEU A 20 -9.25 -25.20 30.37
CA LEU A 20 -8.79 -25.90 29.18
C LEU A 20 -9.87 -25.89 28.07
N CYS A 21 -11.14 -26.12 28.41
CA CYS A 21 -12.24 -26.01 27.46
C CYS A 21 -12.41 -24.58 26.91
N CYS A 22 -12.24 -23.55 27.75
CA CYS A 22 -12.29 -22.17 27.30
C CYS A 22 -11.11 -21.83 26.34
N MET A 23 -9.91 -22.33 26.60
CA MET A 23 -8.77 -22.15 25.68
C MET A 23 -9.00 -22.83 24.33
N VAL A 24 -9.52 -24.06 24.34
CA VAL A 24 -9.86 -24.77 23.08
C VAL A 24 -10.98 -24.05 22.32
N ALA A 25 -12.02 -23.57 23.03
CA ALA A 25 -13.10 -22.79 22.41
C ALA A 25 -12.57 -21.48 21.78
N LEU A 26 -11.63 -20.80 22.44
CA LEU A 26 -10.98 -19.60 21.89
C LEU A 26 -10.18 -19.90 20.61
N LEU A 27 -9.44 -21.01 20.57
CA LEU A 27 -8.71 -21.43 19.39
C LEU A 27 -9.65 -21.77 18.21
N VAL A 28 -10.78 -22.42 18.51
CA VAL A 28 -11.79 -22.70 17.48
C VAL A 28 -12.41 -21.39 16.94
N VAL A 29 -12.76 -20.47 17.83
CA VAL A 29 -13.32 -19.17 17.44
C VAL A 29 -12.33 -18.37 16.59
N THR A 30 -11.05 -18.32 16.99
CA THR A 30 -10.02 -17.61 16.19
C THR A 30 -9.77 -18.29 14.84
N GLY A 31 -9.83 -19.63 14.78
CA GLY A 31 -9.72 -20.39 13.52
C GLY A 31 -10.90 -20.13 12.58
N VAL A 32 -12.12 -20.14 13.11
CA VAL A 32 -13.33 -19.83 12.33
C VAL A 32 -13.36 -18.37 11.89
N LEU A 33 -12.95 -17.44 12.76
CA LEU A 33 -12.88 -16.01 12.41
C LEU A 33 -11.88 -15.77 11.30
N ASN A 34 -10.69 -16.39 11.39
CA ASN A 34 -9.66 -16.30 10.34
C ASN A 34 -10.17 -16.93 9.02
N PHE A 35 -10.87 -18.07 9.10
CA PHE A 35 -11.47 -18.70 7.93
C PHE A 35 -12.55 -17.83 7.27
N VAL A 36 -13.45 -17.23 8.08
CA VAL A 36 -14.55 -16.37 7.59
C VAL A 36 -14.00 -15.05 7.04
N LEU A 37 -13.02 -14.42 7.71
CA LEU A 37 -12.37 -13.22 7.21
C LEU A 37 -11.62 -13.49 5.91
N ASN A 38 -10.90 -14.61 5.82
CA ASN A 38 -10.20 -15.01 4.61
C ASN A 38 -11.16 -15.41 3.47
N ALA A 39 -12.36 -15.92 3.78
CA ALA A 39 -13.40 -16.18 2.79
C ALA A 39 -14.04 -14.87 2.27
N GLN A 40 -14.27 -13.88 3.14
CA GLN A 40 -14.79 -12.56 2.70
C GLN A 40 -13.79 -11.74 1.89
N ILE A 41 -12.47 -11.97 2.08
CA ILE A 41 -11.42 -11.36 1.25
C ILE A 41 -11.39 -12.03 -0.13
N LYS A 42 -11.72 -13.33 -0.23
CA LYS A 42 -11.81 -14.04 -1.52
C LYS A 42 -12.94 -13.57 -2.44
N ASP A 43 -14.03 -13.05 -1.90
CA ASP A 43 -15.16 -12.59 -2.72
C ASP A 43 -14.93 -11.19 -3.35
N LYS A 44 -13.80 -10.53 -3.05
CA LYS A 44 -13.40 -9.26 -3.69
C LYS A 44 -12.18 -9.37 -4.62
N ASP A 45 -11.49 -10.51 -4.60
CA ASP A 45 -10.31 -10.78 -5.44
C ASP A 45 -10.46 -12.07 -6.25
N ASP A 46 -11.63 -12.28 -6.88
CA ASP A 46 -11.86 -13.39 -7.81
C ASP A 46 -11.15 -13.17 -9.16
N ASN A 47 -9.89 -12.71 -9.11
CA ASN A 47 -9.05 -12.74 -10.30
C ASN A 47 -7.58 -13.13 -10.08
N LEU A 48 -7.23 -13.77 -8.95
CA LEU A 48 -5.86 -14.24 -8.76
C LEU A 48 -5.83 -15.51 -7.88
N VAL A 49 -5.99 -16.66 -8.43
CA VAL A 49 -5.20 -17.90 -8.27
C VAL A 49 -5.89 -19.02 -9.06
N ASN A 50 -5.67 -19.04 -10.34
CA ASN A 50 -5.66 -20.31 -11.07
C ASN A 50 -4.19 -20.75 -11.10
N GLY A 51 -3.89 -21.96 -10.57
CA GLY A 51 -2.54 -22.50 -10.49
C GLY A 51 -1.95 -22.85 -11.86
N GLY A 52 -1.72 -21.83 -12.67
CA GLY A 52 -0.87 -21.87 -13.85
C GLY A 52 0.38 -21.07 -13.50
N THR A 53 1.53 -21.53 -13.90
CA THR A 53 2.78 -20.77 -13.90
C THR A 53 2.46 -19.41 -14.53
N PRO A 54 2.69 -18.25 -13.85
CA PRO A 54 2.41 -16.96 -14.46
C PRO A 54 3.18 -16.89 -15.77
N SER A 55 2.49 -16.59 -16.87
CA SER A 55 3.17 -16.19 -18.09
C SER A 55 3.93 -14.90 -17.73
N ASP A 56 5.18 -14.80 -18.18
CA ASP A 56 6.09 -13.67 -17.93
C ASP A 56 5.38 -12.30 -18.00
N GLY A 57 4.51 -12.08 -19.00
CA GLY A 57 3.74 -10.86 -19.15
C GLY A 57 2.73 -10.57 -18.03
N THR A 58 2.16 -11.59 -17.38
CA THR A 58 1.18 -11.42 -16.30
C THR A 58 1.86 -10.99 -15.01
N ALA A 59 3.07 -11.46 -14.72
CA ALA A 59 3.83 -11.09 -13.54
C ALA A 59 4.26 -9.61 -13.60
N VAL A 60 4.69 -9.13 -14.76
CA VAL A 60 5.04 -7.71 -14.99
C VAL A 60 3.83 -6.80 -14.80
N GLU A 61 2.68 -7.15 -15.39
CA GLU A 61 1.45 -6.36 -15.24
C GLU A 61 1.02 -6.28 -13.77
N THR A 62 1.11 -7.40 -13.05
CA THR A 62 0.83 -7.44 -11.61
C THR A 62 1.79 -6.55 -10.83
N PHE A 63 3.08 -6.48 -11.19
CA PHE A 63 4.05 -5.61 -10.53
C PHE A 63 3.66 -4.12 -10.66
N PHE A 64 3.38 -3.64 -11.88
CA PHE A 64 3.05 -2.24 -12.12
C PHE A 64 1.72 -1.85 -11.45
N SER A 65 0.71 -2.70 -11.52
CA SER A 65 -0.57 -2.47 -10.84
C SER A 65 -0.43 -2.48 -9.31
N SER A 66 0.31 -3.43 -8.75
CA SER A 66 0.58 -3.51 -7.32
C SER A 66 1.40 -2.30 -6.83
N HIS A 67 2.37 -1.86 -7.61
CA HIS A 67 3.18 -0.68 -7.26
C HIS A 67 2.32 0.59 -7.19
N ARG A 68 1.39 0.78 -8.15
CA ARG A 68 0.44 1.90 -8.11
C ARG A 68 -0.48 1.81 -6.91
N SER A 69 -1.06 0.64 -6.63
CA SER A 69 -1.94 0.42 -5.48
C SER A 69 -1.22 0.64 -4.14
N ASN A 70 0.00 0.14 -4.00
CA ASN A 70 0.81 0.37 -2.80
C ASN A 70 1.15 1.85 -2.60
N ARG A 71 1.49 2.57 -3.69
CA ARG A 71 1.73 4.02 -3.65
C ARG A 71 0.48 4.78 -3.23
N GLU A 72 -0.68 4.45 -3.78
CA GLU A 72 -1.96 5.05 -3.41
C GLU A 72 -2.29 4.82 -1.93
N THR A 73 -2.10 3.59 -1.44
CA THR A 73 -2.30 3.25 -0.03
C THR A 73 -1.37 4.05 0.88
N ALA A 74 -0.08 4.10 0.56
CA ALA A 74 0.90 4.87 1.34
C ALA A 74 0.56 6.37 1.36
N ARG A 75 0.12 6.94 0.24
CA ARG A 75 -0.32 8.34 0.17
C ARG A 75 -1.57 8.60 1.02
N ALA A 76 -2.55 7.69 0.99
CA ALA A 76 -3.75 7.80 1.84
C ALA A 76 -3.39 7.76 3.34
N GLU A 77 -2.44 6.93 3.74
CA GLU A 77 -1.93 6.88 5.12
C GLU A 77 -1.19 8.18 5.49
N GLU A 78 -0.34 8.72 4.60
CA GLU A 78 0.34 10.02 4.81
C GLU A 78 -0.67 11.15 5.00
N PHE A 79 -1.71 11.24 4.15
CA PHE A 79 -2.78 12.23 4.30
C PHE A 79 -3.50 12.08 5.62
N SER A 80 -3.89 10.87 5.99
CA SER A 80 -4.57 10.60 7.27
C SER A 80 -3.73 11.03 8.48
N TYR A 81 -2.42 10.79 8.44
CA TYR A 81 -1.50 11.22 9.48
C TYR A 81 -1.39 12.75 9.56
N LEU A 82 -1.29 13.44 8.42
CA LEU A 82 -1.23 14.90 8.37
C LEU A 82 -2.55 15.52 8.85
N ASP A 83 -3.69 14.95 8.46
CA ASP A 83 -5.02 15.38 8.95
C ASP A 83 -5.14 15.27 10.47
N ALA A 84 -4.61 14.20 11.06
CA ALA A 84 -4.60 14.04 12.51
C ALA A 84 -3.78 15.12 13.21
N ILE A 85 -2.64 15.52 12.63
CA ILE A 85 -1.81 16.63 13.16
C ILE A 85 -2.56 17.96 13.07
N ILE A 86 -3.19 18.23 11.92
CA ILE A 86 -3.92 19.49 11.66
C ILE A 86 -5.13 19.64 12.58
N SER A 87 -5.86 18.52 12.80
CA SER A 87 -7.07 18.48 13.62
C SER A 87 -6.81 18.48 15.12
N SER A 88 -5.58 18.24 15.56
CA SER A 88 -5.22 18.13 16.98
C SER A 88 -5.22 19.51 17.66
N GLU A 89 -5.98 19.67 18.74
CA GLU A 89 -5.99 20.90 19.55
C GLU A 89 -4.66 21.14 20.30
N SER A 90 -3.90 20.07 20.57
CA SER A 90 -2.61 20.16 21.26
C SER A 90 -1.44 20.53 20.35
N THR A 91 -1.65 20.55 19.03
CA THR A 91 -0.61 20.89 18.06
C THR A 91 -0.49 22.40 17.90
N SER A 92 0.75 22.91 17.89
CA SER A 92 0.99 24.34 17.66
C SER A 92 0.63 24.77 16.23
N GLU A 93 0.21 26.02 16.06
CA GLU A 93 -0.18 26.54 14.73
C GLU A 93 0.96 26.46 13.69
N SER A 94 2.21 26.58 14.11
CA SER A 94 3.35 26.43 13.20
C SER A 94 3.51 25.00 12.67
N VAL A 95 3.23 23.99 13.50
CA VAL A 95 3.27 22.58 13.08
C VAL A 95 2.07 22.23 12.19
N LYS A 96 0.89 22.79 12.48
CA LYS A 96 -0.29 22.64 11.61
C LYS A 96 -0.04 23.25 10.23
N ALA A 97 0.54 24.46 10.17
CA ALA A 97 0.90 25.07 8.89
C ALA A 97 1.88 24.22 8.10
N SER A 98 2.93 23.70 8.75
CA SER A 98 3.87 22.78 8.09
C SER A 98 3.22 21.48 7.59
N ALA A 99 2.24 20.95 8.31
CA ALA A 99 1.49 19.77 7.89
C ALA A 99 0.59 20.09 6.68
N GLN A 100 -0.03 21.28 6.62
CA GLN A 100 -0.80 21.74 5.47
C GLN A 100 0.10 21.93 4.23
N ASP A 101 1.26 22.56 4.39
CA ASP A 101 2.25 22.71 3.30
C ASP A 101 2.65 21.33 2.75
N LYS A 102 2.86 20.36 3.65
CA LYS A 102 3.18 18.99 3.24
C LYS A 102 2.04 18.30 2.47
N GLN A 103 0.78 18.54 2.85
CA GLN A 103 -0.36 18.03 2.08
C GLN A 103 -0.39 18.61 0.67
N VAL A 104 -0.15 19.92 0.51
CA VAL A 104 -0.09 20.57 -0.80
C VAL A 104 1.06 20.00 -1.63
N GLU A 105 2.24 19.78 -1.03
CA GLU A 105 3.38 19.14 -1.71
C GLU A 105 3.02 17.74 -2.20
N LEU A 106 2.37 16.91 -1.37
CA LEU A 106 1.95 15.55 -1.75
C LEU A 106 0.94 15.55 -2.90
N LEU A 107 -0.02 16.48 -2.93
CA LEU A 107 -0.94 16.63 -4.06
C LEU A 107 -0.19 16.99 -5.33
N THR A 108 0.77 17.89 -5.27
CA THR A 108 1.60 18.26 -6.40
C THR A 108 2.39 17.07 -6.95
N PHE A 109 2.94 16.22 -6.06
CA PHE A 109 3.62 15.00 -6.46
C PHE A 109 2.68 14.03 -7.19
N ILE A 110 1.48 13.79 -6.66
CA ILE A 110 0.49 12.90 -7.26
C ILE A 110 0.14 13.36 -8.69
N GLU A 111 -0.12 14.66 -8.88
CA GLU A 111 -0.44 15.23 -10.19
C GLU A 111 0.74 15.08 -11.17
N LYS A 112 1.95 15.43 -10.74
CA LYS A 112 3.14 15.34 -11.59
C LYS A 112 3.51 13.89 -11.92
N GLU A 113 3.39 12.95 -10.96
CA GLU A 113 3.59 11.51 -11.20
C GLU A 113 2.70 11.00 -12.33
N LEU A 114 1.40 11.35 -12.29
CA LEU A 114 0.42 10.95 -13.32
C LEU A 114 0.76 11.53 -14.70
N VAL A 115 1.13 12.80 -14.73
CA VAL A 115 1.55 13.48 -15.98
C VAL A 115 2.79 12.83 -16.57
N LEU A 116 3.83 12.60 -15.74
CA LEU A 116 5.08 11.99 -16.18
C LEU A 116 4.88 10.56 -16.68
N GLU A 117 4.10 9.72 -15.97
CA GLU A 117 3.76 8.37 -16.44
C GLU A 117 3.07 8.41 -17.82
N SER A 118 2.16 9.36 -18.01
CA SER A 118 1.45 9.55 -19.28
C SER A 118 2.38 10.00 -20.40
N LEU A 119 3.29 10.95 -20.14
CA LEU A 119 4.27 11.45 -21.09
C LEU A 119 5.29 10.38 -21.49
N ILE A 120 5.77 9.58 -20.53
CA ILE A 120 6.69 8.47 -20.81
C ILE A 120 6.01 7.44 -21.70
N LYS A 121 4.78 7.06 -21.41
CA LYS A 121 4.01 6.16 -22.29
C LYS A 121 3.76 6.75 -23.68
N ALA A 122 3.51 8.05 -23.79
CA ALA A 122 3.37 8.74 -25.06
C ALA A 122 4.67 8.74 -25.91
N LYS A 123 5.83 8.53 -25.28
CA LYS A 123 7.13 8.36 -25.98
C LYS A 123 7.33 6.95 -26.54
N GLY A 124 6.40 6.02 -26.30
CA GLY A 124 6.43 4.66 -26.84
C GLY A 124 6.77 3.57 -25.83
N PHE A 125 7.00 3.91 -24.58
CA PHE A 125 7.18 2.91 -23.52
C PHE A 125 5.83 2.24 -23.17
N GLU A 126 5.84 0.94 -23.01
CA GLU A 126 4.61 0.15 -22.80
C GLU A 126 3.93 0.53 -21.48
N ASP A 127 4.69 0.62 -20.39
CA ASP A 127 4.23 1.12 -19.11
C ASP A 127 5.39 1.72 -18.31
N ALA A 128 5.05 2.63 -17.39
CA ALA A 128 5.99 3.24 -16.47
C ALA A 128 5.28 3.62 -15.17
N VAL A 129 6.00 3.53 -14.06
CA VAL A 129 5.58 4.06 -12.77
C VAL A 129 6.59 5.10 -12.30
N VAL A 130 6.10 6.27 -11.92
CA VAL A 130 6.90 7.35 -11.38
C VAL A 130 6.57 7.54 -9.90
N THR A 131 7.60 7.70 -9.07
CA THR A 131 7.45 8.01 -7.65
C THR A 131 8.32 9.21 -7.31
N MET A 132 7.69 10.27 -6.84
CA MET A 132 8.34 11.53 -6.47
C MET A 132 8.48 11.66 -4.95
N SER A 133 9.57 12.24 -4.53
CA SER A 133 9.79 12.68 -3.16
C SER A 133 10.57 14.00 -3.18
N THR A 134 10.65 14.71 -2.07
CA THR A 134 11.33 16.01 -1.99
C THR A 134 12.75 16.04 -2.60
N ASN A 135 13.49 14.92 -2.54
CA ASN A 135 14.92 14.89 -2.92
C ASN A 135 15.23 14.02 -4.14
N ASN A 136 14.32 13.13 -4.55
CA ASN A 136 14.57 12.21 -5.66
C ASN A 136 13.27 11.87 -6.41
N LEU A 137 13.46 11.40 -7.64
CA LEU A 137 12.42 10.89 -8.52
C LEU A 137 12.86 9.54 -9.07
N ASN A 138 12.04 8.52 -8.88
CA ASN A 138 12.27 7.18 -9.38
C ASN A 138 11.29 6.87 -10.51
N VAL A 139 11.80 6.32 -11.60
CA VAL A 139 11.02 5.84 -12.74
C VAL A 139 11.32 4.37 -12.95
N ILE A 140 10.30 3.54 -12.93
CA ILE A 140 10.38 2.13 -13.30
C ILE A 140 9.66 1.98 -14.64
N VAL A 141 10.34 1.44 -15.62
CA VAL A 141 9.84 1.33 -17.00
C VAL A 141 9.67 -0.14 -17.36
N LYS A 142 8.55 -0.49 -17.98
CA LYS A 142 8.28 -1.84 -18.47
C LYS A 142 9.09 -2.11 -19.74
N GLN A 143 10.34 -2.52 -19.54
CA GLN A 143 11.29 -2.84 -20.59
C GLN A 143 12.44 -3.70 -20.05
N ALA A 144 12.97 -4.62 -20.85
CA ALA A 144 14.06 -5.51 -20.43
C ALA A 144 15.36 -4.74 -20.19
N GLU A 145 15.69 -3.87 -21.13
CA GLU A 145 16.89 -3.05 -21.11
C GLU A 145 16.56 -1.65 -21.65
N LEU A 146 17.22 -0.64 -21.15
CA LEU A 146 17.11 0.74 -21.63
C LEU A 146 18.41 1.16 -22.32
N THR A 147 18.29 1.66 -23.53
CA THR A 147 19.41 2.30 -24.24
C THR A 147 19.71 3.67 -23.62
N LYS A 148 20.89 4.21 -23.91
CA LYS A 148 21.27 5.56 -23.45
C LYS A 148 20.35 6.64 -24.00
N GLU A 149 19.89 6.46 -25.23
CA GLU A 149 18.97 7.35 -25.92
C GLU A 149 17.59 7.35 -25.25
N GLU A 150 17.07 6.19 -24.86
CA GLU A 150 15.80 6.06 -24.14
C GLU A 150 15.89 6.66 -22.75
N VAL A 151 16.97 6.39 -22.00
CA VAL A 151 17.21 7.04 -20.70
C VAL A 151 17.29 8.57 -20.85
N ALA A 152 17.98 9.07 -21.88
CA ALA A 152 18.06 10.50 -22.15
C ALA A 152 16.69 11.11 -22.52
N GLN A 153 15.85 10.37 -23.24
CA GLN A 153 14.48 10.78 -23.58
C GLN A 153 13.59 10.89 -22.34
N ILE A 154 13.64 9.89 -21.45
CA ILE A 154 12.89 9.90 -20.17
C ILE A 154 13.39 11.05 -19.30
N LEU A 155 14.70 11.16 -19.13
CA LEU A 155 15.32 12.21 -18.33
C LEU A 155 14.95 13.61 -18.85
N GLY A 156 15.02 13.82 -20.17
CA GLY A 156 14.64 15.09 -20.81
C GLY A 156 13.18 15.45 -20.53
N THR A 157 12.26 14.48 -20.57
CA THR A 157 10.86 14.68 -20.21
C THR A 157 10.70 15.12 -18.76
N ILE A 158 11.39 14.45 -17.84
CA ILE A 158 11.32 14.76 -16.40
C ILE A 158 11.86 16.17 -16.11
N LEU A 159 13.00 16.53 -16.68
CA LEU A 159 13.63 17.83 -16.46
C LEU A 159 12.83 19.00 -17.08
N GLN A 160 11.96 18.75 -18.07
CA GLN A 160 11.06 19.74 -18.62
C GLN A 160 9.82 19.99 -17.73
N GLU A 161 9.33 18.97 -17.06
CA GLU A 161 8.10 19.02 -16.27
C GLU A 161 8.34 19.26 -14.78
N THR A 162 9.60 19.21 -14.33
CA THR A 162 9.95 19.28 -12.91
C THR A 162 11.20 20.10 -12.66
N ASP A 163 11.42 20.49 -11.41
CA ASP A 163 12.63 21.21 -10.97
C ASP A 163 13.76 20.28 -10.53
N TYR A 164 13.65 18.95 -10.75
CA TYR A 164 14.73 18.03 -10.42
C TYR A 164 15.93 18.21 -11.33
N VAL A 165 17.11 17.91 -10.79
CA VAL A 165 18.33 17.81 -11.58
C VAL A 165 18.63 16.35 -11.92
N ALA A 166 19.41 16.11 -12.97
CA ALA A 166 19.68 14.75 -13.46
C ALA A 166 20.21 13.79 -12.39
N GLY A 167 20.98 14.27 -11.42
CA GLY A 167 21.50 13.46 -10.31
C GLY A 167 20.47 13.01 -9.28
N GLN A 168 19.25 13.53 -9.35
CA GLN A 168 18.13 13.17 -8.48
C GLN A 168 17.15 12.19 -9.14
N VAL A 169 17.35 11.89 -10.43
CA VAL A 169 16.46 11.03 -11.22
C VAL A 169 17.08 9.65 -11.39
N TYR A 170 16.35 8.64 -11.00
CA TYR A 170 16.72 7.23 -11.14
C TYR A 170 15.76 6.54 -12.11
N VAL A 171 16.29 6.02 -13.21
CA VAL A 171 15.52 5.29 -14.22
C VAL A 171 15.95 3.83 -14.21
N VAL A 172 15.01 2.93 -14.01
CA VAL A 172 15.24 1.48 -13.87
C VAL A 172 14.35 0.72 -14.82
N PRO A 173 14.91 -0.14 -15.69
CA PRO A 173 14.12 -1.07 -16.47
C PRO A 173 13.60 -2.21 -15.57
N TYR A 174 12.43 -2.73 -15.87
CA TYR A 174 11.83 -3.87 -15.20
C TYR A 174 11.10 -4.80 -16.17
N THR A 175 11.49 -6.07 -16.16
CA THR A 175 10.73 -7.20 -16.67
C THR A 175 10.76 -8.32 -15.64
N ALA A 176 9.80 -9.25 -15.70
CA ALA A 176 9.84 -10.46 -14.89
C ALA A 176 10.73 -11.53 -15.55
#